data_a7c687603880534468786a1734bbfd9d
#
_entry.id   a7c687603880534468786a1734bbfd9d
#
_cell.length_a   1.000
_cell.length_b   1.000
_cell.length_c   1.000
_cell.angle_alpha   90.00
_cell.angle_beta   90.00
_cell.angle_gamma   90.00
#
_symmetry.space_group_name_H-M   'P 1'
#
loop_
_entity.id
_entity.type
_entity.pdbx_description
1 polymer ?
#
loop_
_entity_poly.entity_id
_entity_poly.type
_entity_poly.pdbx_seq_one_letter_code
_entity_poly.pdbx_strand_id
1 'polypeptide(L)'
;MAKRVLMLDGDFVEDYEVMVPFQALQIAGLEVHAVCPDKKAGDRVRTAIHDFEGDQTYTEKRGHDFALNATFADIKADDYDALLIPGGRAPEYLRLNPKVLSIVRHFADATKPIGAICHGPQILTAAGIVKGRKISAYPAVGPEIAAAGGDYASIAIDDAITDRNFVTGPAWPAHVAWLKQFLAVLGVRITQQEVEAVRV
;
A
#
# COMPACT_ATOMS: atom_id res chain seq x y z
N MET A 1 -6.28 22.33 2.10
CA MET A 1 -5.90 21.59 0.87
C MET A 1 -6.17 20.12 1.11
N ALA A 2 -6.53 19.35 0.08
CA ALA A 2 -6.65 17.89 0.18
C ALA A 2 -5.29 17.29 0.54
N LYS A 3 -5.29 16.25 1.38
CA LYS A 3 -4.06 15.50 1.67
C LYS A 3 -3.66 14.66 0.47
N ARG A 4 -2.35 14.53 0.25
CA ARG A 4 -1.77 13.84 -0.91
C ARG A 4 -1.15 12.53 -0.49
N VAL A 5 -1.51 11.43 -1.16
CA VAL A 5 -0.98 10.09 -0.93
C VAL A 5 -0.15 9.67 -2.14
N LEU A 6 1.09 9.27 -1.91
CA LEU A 6 1.92 8.62 -2.91
C LEU A 6 1.66 7.11 -2.87
N MET A 7 1.38 6.49 -4.01
CA MET A 7 1.23 5.04 -4.16
C MET A 7 2.36 4.51 -5.04
N LEU A 8 3.14 3.56 -4.52
CA LEU A 8 4.24 2.92 -5.24
C LEU A 8 3.76 1.63 -5.90
N ASP A 9 3.66 1.64 -7.20
CA ASP A 9 3.18 0.53 -8.01
C ASP A 9 4.27 -0.04 -8.92
N GLY A 10 4.04 -1.23 -9.43
CA GLY A 10 4.93 -1.87 -10.39
C GLY A 10 4.19 -2.95 -11.19
N ASP A 11 4.85 -3.48 -12.23
CA ASP A 11 4.27 -4.60 -12.97
C ASP A 11 4.02 -5.80 -12.04
N PHE A 12 2.89 -6.46 -12.21
CA PHE A 12 2.36 -7.55 -11.38
C PHE A 12 2.04 -7.17 -9.93
N VAL A 13 1.69 -5.88 -9.70
CA VAL A 13 0.99 -5.47 -8.48
C VAL A 13 -0.34 -6.23 -8.39
N GLU A 14 -0.77 -6.57 -7.18
CA GLU A 14 -2.06 -7.23 -6.99
C GLU A 14 -3.21 -6.30 -7.39
N ASP A 15 -4.15 -6.82 -8.18
CA ASP A 15 -5.19 -6.05 -8.87
C ASP A 15 -6.09 -5.27 -7.88
N TYR A 16 -6.62 -5.96 -6.85
CA TYR A 16 -7.42 -5.30 -5.82
C TYR A 16 -6.60 -4.35 -4.95
N GLU A 17 -5.34 -4.69 -4.67
CA GLU A 17 -4.52 -3.89 -3.76
C GLU A 17 -4.06 -2.56 -4.37
N VAL A 18 -4.15 -2.41 -5.70
CA VAL A 18 -3.98 -1.12 -6.37
C VAL A 18 -5.32 -0.43 -6.61
N MET A 19 -6.32 -1.14 -7.17
CA MET A 19 -7.59 -0.53 -7.60
C MET A 19 -8.43 -0.03 -6.43
N VAL A 20 -8.64 -0.87 -5.42
CA VAL A 20 -9.54 -0.55 -4.30
C VAL A 20 -9.01 0.62 -3.47
N PRO A 21 -7.75 0.62 -2.97
CA PRO A 21 -7.25 1.75 -2.21
C PRO A 21 -7.16 3.03 -3.03
N PHE A 22 -6.75 2.96 -4.31
CA PHE A 22 -6.72 4.12 -5.19
C PHE A 22 -8.07 4.83 -5.27
N GLN A 23 -9.14 4.08 -5.52
CA GLN A 23 -10.49 4.61 -5.62
C GLN A 23 -11.07 5.04 -4.27
N ALA A 24 -10.89 4.21 -3.23
CA ALA A 24 -11.43 4.49 -1.89
C ALA A 24 -10.84 5.76 -1.26
N LEU A 25 -9.53 5.99 -1.44
CA LEU A 25 -8.88 7.19 -0.93
C LEU A 25 -9.35 8.45 -1.66
N GLN A 26 -9.60 8.39 -2.97
CA GLN A 26 -10.18 9.49 -3.72
C GLN A 26 -11.63 9.79 -3.28
N ILE A 27 -12.45 8.75 -3.04
CA ILE A 27 -13.80 8.89 -2.46
C ILE A 27 -13.74 9.56 -1.09
N ALA A 28 -12.68 9.30 -0.30
CA ALA A 28 -12.44 9.95 0.98
C ALA A 28 -11.91 11.40 0.86
N GLY A 29 -11.80 11.94 -0.36
CA GLY A 29 -11.38 13.32 -0.63
C GLY A 29 -9.86 13.53 -0.65
N LEU A 30 -9.07 12.48 -0.81
CA LEU A 30 -7.62 12.54 -0.91
C LEU A 30 -7.16 12.63 -2.37
N GLU A 31 -6.05 13.29 -2.62
CA GLU A 31 -5.34 13.25 -3.89
C GLU A 31 -4.37 12.07 -3.89
N VAL A 32 -4.50 11.13 -4.82
CA VAL A 32 -3.66 9.94 -4.89
C VAL A 32 -2.83 9.96 -6.17
N HIS A 33 -1.51 9.88 -6.02
CA HIS A 33 -0.57 9.77 -7.14
C HIS A 33 0.04 8.37 -7.15
N ALA A 34 -0.30 7.60 -8.17
CA ALA A 34 0.21 6.26 -8.43
C ALA A 34 1.36 6.33 -9.41
N VAL A 35 2.52 5.78 -9.03
CA VAL A 35 3.76 5.86 -9.78
C VAL A 35 4.51 4.54 -9.83
N CYS A 36 5.29 4.33 -10.89
CA CYS A 36 6.19 3.19 -11.05
C CYS A 36 7.55 3.67 -11.54
N PRO A 37 8.68 3.18 -11.01
CA PRO A 37 10.00 3.45 -11.58
C PRO A 37 10.03 3.27 -13.11
N ASP A 38 10.74 4.16 -13.79
CA ASP A 38 10.92 4.17 -15.25
C ASP A 38 9.64 4.35 -16.09
N LYS A 39 8.51 4.68 -15.42
CA LYS A 39 7.22 4.97 -16.09
C LYS A 39 6.75 6.39 -15.78
N LYS A 40 5.87 6.90 -16.65
CA LYS A 40 5.28 8.24 -16.58
C LYS A 40 3.75 8.18 -16.49
N ALA A 41 3.15 9.31 -16.19
CA ALA A 41 1.70 9.46 -16.23
C ALA A 41 1.12 9.01 -17.58
N GLY A 42 0.06 8.20 -17.53
CA GLY A 42 -0.59 7.58 -18.69
C GLY A 42 -0.02 6.20 -19.07
N ASP A 43 1.18 5.85 -18.63
CA ASP A 43 1.69 4.48 -18.79
C ASP A 43 0.88 3.50 -17.93
N ARG A 44 0.95 2.22 -18.26
CA ARG A 44 0.26 1.17 -17.51
C ARG A 44 1.24 0.24 -16.80
N VAL A 45 0.86 -0.23 -15.63
CA VAL A 45 1.43 -1.41 -15.00
C VAL A 45 0.49 -2.59 -15.23
N ARG A 46 1.07 -3.77 -15.46
CA ARG A 46 0.32 -5.02 -15.47
C ARG A 46 -0.10 -5.33 -14.05
N THR A 47 -1.35 -5.77 -13.88
CA THR A 47 -1.81 -6.27 -12.59
C THR A 47 -1.94 -7.78 -12.60
N ALA A 48 -1.90 -8.40 -11.43
CA ALA A 48 -2.11 -9.82 -11.22
C ALA A 48 -3.23 -10.03 -10.20
N ILE A 49 -4.10 -11.01 -10.46
CA ILE A 49 -5.14 -11.43 -9.53
C ILE A 49 -4.61 -12.62 -8.74
N HIS A 50 -4.56 -12.47 -7.42
CA HIS A 50 -4.11 -13.51 -6.51
C HIS A 50 -5.30 -14.01 -5.67
N ASP A 51 -5.72 -15.24 -5.90
CA ASP A 51 -6.85 -15.89 -5.22
C ASP A 51 -6.37 -16.96 -4.25
N PHE A 52 -7.12 -17.13 -3.15
CA PHE A 52 -6.89 -18.15 -2.12
C PHE A 52 -7.88 -19.31 -2.34
N GLU A 53 -7.52 -20.26 -3.20
CA GLU A 53 -8.38 -21.36 -3.66
C GLU A 53 -8.21 -22.65 -2.82
N GLY A 54 -7.47 -22.59 -1.71
CA GLY A 54 -7.27 -23.72 -0.80
C GLY A 54 -5.96 -24.47 -0.96
N ASP A 55 -5.13 -24.05 -1.92
CA ASP A 55 -3.77 -24.55 -2.07
C ASP A 55 -2.84 -24.01 -0.98
N GLN A 56 -1.61 -24.54 -0.88
CA GLN A 56 -0.61 -24.05 0.07
C GLN A 56 -0.16 -22.59 -0.19
N THR A 57 -0.45 -22.08 -1.38
CA THR A 57 -0.15 -20.71 -1.80
C THR A 57 -1.33 -20.15 -2.60
N TYR A 58 -1.23 -18.91 -3.03
CA TYR A 58 -2.21 -18.26 -3.90
C TYR A 58 -2.02 -18.65 -5.36
N THR A 59 -3.11 -18.58 -6.14
CA THR A 59 -3.05 -18.64 -7.61
C THR A 59 -2.67 -17.28 -8.18
N GLU A 60 -2.21 -17.24 -9.44
CA GLU A 60 -1.94 -16.00 -10.15
C GLU A 60 -2.61 -16.02 -11.52
N LYS A 61 -3.43 -15.00 -11.80
CA LYS A 61 -4.04 -14.76 -13.11
C LYS A 61 -3.75 -13.34 -13.56
N ARG A 62 -3.85 -13.06 -14.85
CA ARG A 62 -3.72 -11.71 -15.38
C ARG A 62 -4.87 -10.83 -14.87
N GLY A 63 -4.56 -9.65 -14.35
CA GLY A 63 -5.51 -8.63 -13.94
C GLY A 63 -5.85 -7.62 -15.06
N HIS A 64 -6.47 -6.49 -14.68
CA HIS A 64 -7.06 -5.50 -15.59
C HIS A 64 -6.05 -4.51 -16.18
N ASP A 65 -4.83 -4.43 -15.68
CA ASP A 65 -3.85 -3.36 -15.87
C ASP A 65 -4.32 -2.01 -15.24
N PHE A 66 -3.39 -1.34 -14.61
CA PHE A 66 -3.65 -0.07 -13.95
C PHE A 66 -2.91 1.08 -14.64
N ALA A 67 -3.61 2.17 -14.92
CA ALA A 67 -3.02 3.38 -15.52
C ALA A 67 -2.44 4.29 -14.42
N LEU A 68 -1.16 4.59 -14.53
CA LEU A 68 -0.48 5.54 -13.64
C LEU A 68 -0.97 6.97 -13.93
N ASN A 69 -1.13 7.77 -12.89
CA ASN A 69 -1.57 9.16 -13.02
C ASN A 69 -0.48 10.19 -12.69
N ALA A 70 0.72 9.73 -12.32
CA ALA A 70 1.87 10.60 -12.07
C ALA A 70 3.17 9.96 -12.61
N THR A 71 4.20 10.79 -12.77
CA THR A 71 5.51 10.39 -13.30
C THR A 71 6.49 10.17 -12.15
N PHE A 72 7.05 8.97 -12.03
CA PHE A 72 7.97 8.62 -10.93
C PHE A 72 9.20 9.54 -10.84
N ALA A 73 9.74 9.95 -11.99
CA ALA A 73 10.92 10.84 -12.02
C ALA A 73 10.68 12.18 -11.33
N ASP A 74 9.44 12.69 -11.38
CA ASP A 74 9.06 14.02 -10.89
C ASP A 74 8.66 14.03 -9.41
N ILE A 75 8.59 12.86 -8.76
CA ILE A 75 8.16 12.75 -7.37
C ILE A 75 9.16 13.40 -6.41
N LYS A 76 8.63 14.29 -5.58
CA LYS A 76 9.29 14.84 -4.39
C LYS A 76 8.51 14.35 -3.16
N ALA A 77 9.14 13.53 -2.32
CA ALA A 77 8.47 12.88 -1.18
C ALA A 77 7.93 13.90 -0.15
N ASP A 78 8.53 15.10 -0.10
CA ASP A 78 8.06 16.20 0.75
C ASP A 78 6.65 16.68 0.41
N ASP A 79 6.24 16.57 -0.85
CA ASP A 79 4.95 17.04 -1.35
C ASP A 79 3.77 16.13 -0.95
N TYR A 80 4.03 15.03 -0.24
CA TYR A 80 3.03 14.03 0.13
C TYR A 80 2.88 13.87 1.63
N ASP A 81 1.64 13.65 2.08
CA ASP A 81 1.29 13.44 3.49
C ASP A 81 1.42 11.98 3.93
N ALA A 82 1.31 11.03 3.00
CA ALA A 82 1.37 9.60 3.29
C ALA A 82 1.87 8.79 2.08
N LEU A 83 2.33 7.56 2.38
CA LEU A 83 2.78 6.57 1.42
C LEU A 83 1.89 5.32 1.49
N LEU A 84 1.57 4.75 0.33
CA LEU A 84 0.86 3.48 0.21
C LEU A 84 1.67 2.51 -0.66
N ILE A 85 1.76 1.26 -0.23
CA ILE A 85 2.56 0.21 -0.88
C ILE A 85 1.69 -1.05 -1.02
N PRO A 86 1.08 -1.28 -2.19
CA PRO A 86 0.40 -2.52 -2.51
C PRO A 86 1.37 -3.71 -2.60
N GLY A 87 0.82 -4.90 -2.68
CA GLY A 87 1.58 -6.13 -2.81
C GLY A 87 1.61 -6.71 -4.22
N GLY A 88 1.29 -8.00 -4.35
CA GLY A 88 1.58 -8.77 -5.54
C GLY A 88 3.07 -9.02 -5.67
N ARG A 89 3.58 -9.20 -6.91
CA ARG A 89 5.02 -9.41 -7.16
C ARG A 89 5.81 -8.11 -7.37
N ALA A 90 5.12 -6.97 -7.55
CA ALA A 90 5.78 -5.68 -7.74
C ALA A 90 6.82 -5.34 -6.66
N PRO A 91 6.57 -5.58 -5.35
CA PRO A 91 7.55 -5.32 -4.30
C PRO A 91 8.89 -6.03 -4.47
N GLU A 92 8.94 -7.22 -5.11
CA GLU A 92 10.18 -7.96 -5.37
C GLU A 92 11.18 -7.15 -6.20
N TYR A 93 10.70 -6.33 -7.12
CA TYR A 93 11.52 -5.47 -7.97
C TYR A 93 11.67 -4.05 -7.42
N LEU A 94 10.60 -3.49 -6.89
CA LEU A 94 10.61 -2.13 -6.34
C LEU A 94 11.65 -1.98 -5.24
N ARG A 95 11.82 -2.99 -4.40
CA ARG A 95 12.82 -3.01 -3.32
C ARG A 95 14.28 -2.99 -3.78
N LEU A 96 14.54 -3.24 -5.07
CA LEU A 96 15.88 -3.16 -5.66
C LEU A 96 16.21 -1.75 -6.14
N ASN A 97 15.23 -0.86 -6.23
CA ASN A 97 15.42 0.50 -6.72
C ASN A 97 15.82 1.45 -5.57
N PRO A 98 17.03 2.05 -5.62
CA PRO A 98 17.51 2.90 -4.53
C PRO A 98 16.67 4.16 -4.32
N LYS A 99 16.04 4.73 -5.38
CA LYS A 99 15.13 5.88 -5.24
C LYS A 99 13.84 5.50 -4.52
N VAL A 100 13.29 4.30 -4.79
CA VAL A 100 12.14 3.76 -4.03
C VAL A 100 12.50 3.65 -2.55
N LEU A 101 13.63 3.03 -2.22
CA LEU A 101 14.06 2.88 -0.83
C LEU A 101 14.30 4.23 -0.15
N SER A 102 14.86 5.21 -0.88
CA SER A 102 15.05 6.57 -0.37
C SER A 102 13.71 7.25 -0.06
N ILE A 103 12.72 7.12 -0.94
CA ILE A 103 11.35 7.63 -0.71
C ILE A 103 10.76 6.99 0.55
N VAL A 104 10.82 5.68 0.68
CA VAL A 104 10.26 4.95 1.83
C VAL A 104 10.91 5.39 3.14
N ARG A 105 12.23 5.53 3.18
CA ARG A 105 12.95 6.05 4.35
C ARG A 105 12.53 7.46 4.71
N HIS A 106 12.36 8.35 3.72
CA HIS A 106 11.90 9.72 3.94
C HIS A 106 10.56 9.76 4.70
N PHE A 107 9.57 8.94 4.30
CA PHE A 107 8.29 8.88 5.02
C PHE A 107 8.44 8.33 6.45
N ALA A 108 9.30 7.34 6.65
CA ALA A 108 9.56 6.79 7.97
C ALA A 108 10.24 7.80 8.89
N ASP A 109 11.29 8.48 8.41
CA ASP A 109 12.07 9.48 9.16
C ASP A 109 11.22 10.71 9.49
N ALA A 110 10.35 11.13 8.56
CA ALA A 110 9.40 12.21 8.77
C ALA A 110 8.17 11.80 9.61
N THR A 111 8.08 10.54 10.05
CA THR A 111 6.94 9.98 10.80
C THR A 111 5.61 10.15 10.04
N LYS A 112 5.65 10.25 8.73
CA LYS A 112 4.45 10.29 7.87
C LYS A 112 3.81 8.90 7.81
N PRO A 113 2.47 8.78 7.69
CA PRO A 113 1.78 7.51 7.57
C PRO A 113 2.29 6.66 6.41
N ILE A 114 2.52 5.37 6.67
CA ILE A 114 2.90 4.37 5.67
C ILE A 114 1.91 3.22 5.76
N GLY A 115 1.13 2.99 4.68
CA GLY A 115 0.31 1.82 4.52
C GLY A 115 1.03 0.79 3.63
N ALA A 116 1.18 -0.45 4.10
CA ALA A 116 1.72 -1.54 3.29
C ALA A 116 0.91 -2.82 3.50
N ILE A 117 0.65 -3.55 2.43
CA ILE A 117 -0.20 -4.75 2.47
C ILE A 117 0.45 -5.90 1.70
N CYS A 118 0.13 -7.14 2.07
CA CYS A 118 0.54 -8.36 1.39
C CYS A 118 2.08 -8.48 1.30
N HIS A 119 2.65 -8.38 0.12
CA HIS A 119 4.11 -8.37 -0.11
C HIS A 119 4.71 -6.96 -0.02
N GLY A 120 3.90 -5.90 0.07
CA GLY A 120 4.38 -4.52 0.23
C GLY A 120 5.43 -4.33 1.33
N PRO A 121 5.29 -4.97 2.52
CA PRO A 121 6.28 -4.90 3.59
C PRO A 121 7.69 -5.38 3.23
N GLN A 122 7.89 -6.12 2.12
CA GLN A 122 9.24 -6.42 1.61
C GLN A 122 10.06 -5.17 1.28
N ILE A 123 9.38 -4.09 0.85
CA ILE A 123 10.05 -2.81 0.60
C ILE A 123 10.45 -2.15 1.92
N LEU A 124 9.65 -2.30 2.98
CA LEU A 124 9.96 -1.79 4.30
C LEU A 124 11.18 -2.52 4.91
N THR A 125 11.29 -3.85 4.71
CA THR A 125 12.44 -4.64 5.16
C THR A 125 13.70 -4.22 4.41
N ALA A 126 13.64 -4.07 3.09
CA ALA A 126 14.76 -3.62 2.27
C ALA A 126 15.18 -2.16 2.58
N ALA A 127 14.24 -1.31 2.97
CA ALA A 127 14.53 0.05 3.43
C ALA A 127 15.18 0.09 4.83
N GLY A 128 15.16 -1.03 5.59
CA GLY A 128 15.75 -1.13 6.93
C GLY A 128 14.93 -0.46 8.04
N ILE A 129 13.63 -0.27 7.84
CA ILE A 129 12.77 0.52 8.74
C ILE A 129 11.81 -0.32 9.60
N VAL A 130 11.92 -1.65 9.55
CA VAL A 130 11.03 -2.56 10.29
C VAL A 130 11.54 -2.93 11.69
N LYS A 131 12.80 -2.64 12.01
CA LYS A 131 13.40 -3.02 13.30
C LYS A 131 12.61 -2.44 14.48
N GLY A 132 12.16 -3.31 15.39
CA GLY A 132 11.36 -2.94 16.57
C GLY A 132 9.97 -2.41 16.23
N ARG A 133 9.45 -2.75 15.04
CA ARG A 133 8.08 -2.44 14.59
C ARG A 133 7.26 -3.71 14.53
N LYS A 134 6.00 -3.61 14.93
CA LYS A 134 5.02 -4.68 14.73
C LYS A 134 4.43 -4.58 13.33
N ILE A 135 4.67 -5.61 12.52
CA ILE A 135 4.35 -5.62 11.08
C ILE A 135 3.52 -6.87 10.75
N SER A 136 2.39 -6.68 10.09
CA SER A 136 1.68 -7.76 9.42
C SER A 136 1.97 -7.72 7.91
N ALA A 137 1.96 -8.88 7.29
CA ALA A 137 2.19 -9.06 5.87
C ALA A 137 1.62 -10.41 5.43
N TYR A 138 1.67 -10.70 4.12
CA TYR A 138 1.43 -12.06 3.64
C TYR A 138 2.33 -13.05 4.41
N PRO A 139 1.81 -14.20 4.85
CA PRO A 139 2.54 -15.09 5.78
C PRO A 139 3.95 -15.46 5.34
N ALA A 140 4.17 -15.65 4.03
CA ALA A 140 5.49 -15.98 3.49
C ALA A 140 6.55 -14.86 3.65
N VAL A 141 6.13 -13.62 3.90
CA VAL A 141 7.02 -12.47 4.18
C VAL A 141 7.42 -12.41 5.66
N GLY A 142 6.71 -13.13 6.54
CA GLY A 142 6.97 -13.14 7.98
C GLY A 142 8.42 -13.46 8.36
N PRO A 143 9.04 -14.52 7.82
CA PRO A 143 10.44 -14.85 8.11
C PRO A 143 11.42 -13.73 7.73
N GLU A 144 11.15 -13.02 6.63
CA GLU A 144 11.97 -11.87 6.18
C GLU A 144 11.86 -10.69 7.14
N ILE A 145 10.63 -10.38 7.61
CA ILE A 145 10.40 -9.33 8.61
C ILE A 145 11.14 -9.64 9.91
N ALA A 146 11.05 -10.89 10.39
CA ALA A 146 11.73 -11.33 11.61
C ALA A 146 13.27 -11.25 11.46
N ALA A 147 13.81 -11.69 10.32
CA ALA A 147 15.24 -11.60 10.04
C ALA A 147 15.74 -10.15 9.99
N ALA A 148 14.90 -9.21 9.57
CA ALA A 148 15.20 -7.78 9.57
C ALA A 148 15.00 -7.11 10.95
N GLY A 149 14.66 -7.89 12.00
CA GLY A 149 14.46 -7.40 13.36
C GLY A 149 13.10 -6.77 13.63
N GLY A 150 12.12 -6.99 12.76
CA GLY A 150 10.72 -6.64 12.97
C GLY A 150 9.98 -7.70 13.80
N ASP A 151 8.90 -7.30 14.44
CA ASP A 151 7.98 -8.19 15.15
C ASP A 151 6.84 -8.57 14.18
N TYR A 152 6.97 -9.75 13.55
CA TYR A 152 5.93 -10.22 12.62
C TYR A 152 4.67 -10.63 13.37
N ALA A 153 3.56 -9.95 13.09
CA ALA A 153 2.25 -10.26 13.63
C ALA A 153 1.44 -11.10 12.64
N SER A 154 1.25 -12.38 12.98
CA SER A 154 0.27 -13.23 12.30
C SER A 154 -1.13 -12.87 12.82
N ILE A 155 -1.97 -12.34 11.96
CA ILE A 155 -3.35 -11.92 12.26
C ILE A 155 -4.33 -12.55 11.27
N ALA A 156 -5.63 -12.39 11.48
CA ALA A 156 -6.65 -12.81 10.53
C ALA A 156 -6.44 -12.13 9.16
N ILE A 157 -6.77 -12.85 8.09
CA ILE A 157 -6.49 -12.39 6.71
C ILE A 157 -7.26 -11.11 6.34
N ASP A 158 -8.36 -10.83 7.02
CA ASP A 158 -9.24 -9.68 6.84
C ASP A 158 -9.01 -8.56 7.87
N ASP A 159 -7.96 -8.68 8.71
CA ASP A 159 -7.61 -7.70 9.72
C ASP A 159 -6.35 -6.92 9.34
N ALA A 160 -6.06 -5.86 10.07
CA ALA A 160 -4.88 -5.00 9.89
C ALA A 160 -4.35 -4.52 11.24
N ILE A 161 -3.08 -4.16 11.29
CA ILE A 161 -2.49 -3.60 12.50
C ILE A 161 -1.89 -2.21 12.24
N THR A 162 -1.95 -1.39 13.27
CA THR A 162 -1.25 -0.10 13.33
C THR A 162 -0.15 -0.15 14.38
N ASP A 163 1.08 0.15 13.97
CA ASP A 163 2.18 0.46 14.88
C ASP A 163 2.69 1.87 14.59
N ARG A 164 2.32 2.80 15.47
CA ARG A 164 2.63 4.23 15.32
C ARG A 164 2.10 4.76 13.96
N ASN A 165 2.99 5.10 13.04
CA ASN A 165 2.66 5.60 11.71
C ASN A 165 2.60 4.53 10.61
N PHE A 166 2.82 3.25 10.95
CA PHE A 166 2.72 2.14 10.01
C PHE A 166 1.37 1.44 10.15
N VAL A 167 0.71 1.18 9.02
CA VAL A 167 -0.52 0.40 8.96
C VAL A 167 -0.30 -0.74 7.98
N THR A 168 -0.33 -1.97 8.47
CA THR A 168 0.00 -3.14 7.66
C THR A 168 -1.06 -4.23 7.76
N GLY A 169 -1.21 -5.01 6.69
CA GLY A 169 -2.18 -6.10 6.60
C GLY A 169 -1.67 -7.27 5.74
N PRO A 170 -2.29 -8.46 5.90
CA PRO A 170 -1.79 -9.68 5.27
C PRO A 170 -2.10 -9.78 3.77
N ALA A 171 -3.27 -9.35 3.30
CA ALA A 171 -3.67 -9.45 1.90
C ALA A 171 -4.94 -8.62 1.62
N TRP A 172 -5.40 -8.59 0.37
CA TRP A 172 -6.55 -7.81 -0.08
C TRP A 172 -7.86 -8.03 0.74
N PRO A 173 -8.15 -9.17 1.38
CA PRO A 173 -9.32 -9.26 2.25
C PRO A 173 -9.31 -8.27 3.42
N ALA A 174 -8.12 -7.81 3.82
CA ALA A 174 -7.94 -6.83 4.89
C ALA A 174 -8.26 -5.38 4.48
N HIS A 175 -8.61 -5.08 3.23
CA HIS A 175 -8.75 -3.70 2.74
C HIS A 175 -9.62 -2.82 3.62
N VAL A 176 -10.76 -3.34 4.11
CA VAL A 176 -11.67 -2.54 4.94
C VAL A 176 -11.00 -2.13 6.25
N ALA A 177 -10.37 -3.08 6.97
CA ALA A 177 -9.67 -2.83 8.21
C ALA A 177 -8.44 -1.95 7.99
N TRP A 178 -7.66 -2.26 6.96
CA TRP A 178 -6.43 -1.58 6.61
C TRP A 178 -6.65 -0.12 6.21
N LEU A 179 -7.58 0.14 5.28
CA LEU A 179 -7.88 1.50 4.84
C LEU A 179 -8.52 2.34 5.95
N LYS A 180 -9.39 1.73 6.77
CA LYS A 180 -9.97 2.41 7.94
C LYS A 180 -8.88 2.86 8.91
N GLN A 181 -7.92 2.00 9.24
CA GLN A 181 -6.80 2.34 10.11
C GLN A 181 -5.86 3.36 9.46
N PHE A 182 -5.57 3.22 8.15
CA PHE A 182 -4.74 4.16 7.41
C PHE A 182 -5.34 5.58 7.39
N LEU A 183 -6.62 5.70 7.09
CA LEU A 183 -7.34 6.98 7.15
C LEU A 183 -7.30 7.59 8.55
N ALA A 184 -7.47 6.76 9.58
CA ALA A 184 -7.41 7.22 10.98
C ALA A 184 -6.03 7.78 11.33
N VAL A 185 -4.93 7.10 10.96
CA VAL A 185 -3.55 7.58 11.18
C VAL A 185 -3.29 8.85 10.37
N LEU A 186 -3.86 8.96 9.18
CA LEU A 186 -3.78 10.16 8.34
C LEU A 186 -4.64 11.31 8.90
N GLY A 187 -5.48 11.06 9.93
CA GLY A 187 -6.36 12.07 10.52
C GLY A 187 -7.59 12.39 9.66
N VAL A 188 -7.97 11.47 8.78
CA VAL A 188 -9.17 11.58 7.93
C VAL A 188 -10.32 10.82 8.57
N ARG A 189 -11.49 11.44 8.68
CA ARG A 189 -12.72 10.82 9.21
C ARG A 189 -13.76 10.79 8.12
N ILE A 190 -14.33 9.60 7.89
CA ILE A 190 -15.52 9.45 7.06
C ILE A 190 -16.73 9.55 8.00
N THR A 191 -17.54 10.60 7.85
CA THR A 191 -18.78 10.78 8.59
C THR A 191 -19.96 10.50 7.66
N GLN A 192 -20.96 9.76 8.16
CA GLN A 192 -22.24 9.69 7.46
C GLN A 192 -22.89 11.07 7.52
N GLN A 193 -23.05 11.72 6.36
CA GLN A 193 -23.99 12.82 6.21
C GLN A 193 -25.35 12.20 5.86
N GLU A 194 -26.41 12.65 6.51
CA GLU A 194 -27.76 12.35 6.04
C GLU A 194 -27.87 12.88 4.61
N VAL A 195 -28.02 11.94 3.66
CA VAL A 195 -28.33 12.31 2.29
C VAL A 195 -29.76 12.83 2.30
N GLU A 196 -29.94 14.14 2.17
CA GLU A 196 -31.27 14.68 1.88
C GLU A 196 -31.84 13.90 0.68
N ALA A 197 -33.02 13.32 0.87
CA ALA A 197 -33.65 12.52 -0.16
C ALA A 197 -33.77 13.39 -1.41
N VAL A 198 -33.01 13.02 -2.46
CA VAL A 198 -33.22 13.61 -3.78
C VAL A 198 -34.67 13.30 -4.16
N ARG A 199 -35.52 14.31 -4.09
CA ARG A 199 -36.90 14.21 -4.59
C ARG A 199 -36.80 14.02 -6.10
N VAL A 200 -37.08 12.79 -6.56
CA VAL A 200 -37.25 12.43 -7.97
C VAL A 200 -38.61 13.00 -8.44
#